data_15a712e55400877b60fb1c0f5865dad3
#
_entry.id   15a712e55400877b60fb1c0f5865dad3
#
_cell.length_a   1.000
_cell.length_b   1.000
_cell.length_c   1.000
_cell.angle_alpha   90.00
_cell.angle_beta   90.00
_cell.angle_gamma   90.00
#
_symmetry.space_group_name_H-M   'P 1'
#
loop_
_entity.id
_entity.type
_entity.pdbx_description
1 polymer ?
#
loop_
_entity_poly.entity_id
_entity_poly.type
_entity_poly.pdbx_seq_one_letter_code
_entity_poly.pdbx_strand_id
1 'polypeptide(L)'
;MKTKINLNYIPLAMAAIFALLAFIVPPPAAKFKVDTKASTLTWVGKKITGQHAGAVPISTGELVSDGKLLKEGSFEIDLNALTVTDIADKDGNAKLVGHLKSDDFFGTTKFPKATFVISSVTPKSGNDYTVKGKLTIKGKTNEIEFPATIVHDAKKLTATAKIVVDRTKFDIRYGSKSFFDNLGDKAIYDEFELDLKLVANQQSGI
;
A
#
# COMPACT_ATOMS: atom_id res chain seq x y z
N MET A 1 -56.13 50.19 59.27
CA MET A 1 -54.67 50.11 58.93
C MET A 1 -54.54 49.22 57.69
N LYS A 2 -54.19 49.83 56.55
CA LYS A 2 -54.01 49.08 55.24
C LYS A 2 -52.56 49.04 55.00
N THR A 3 -51.98 47.84 55.08
CA THR A 3 -50.59 47.59 54.79
C THR A 3 -50.42 47.39 53.25
N LYS A 4 -49.65 48.29 52.62
CA LYS A 4 -49.30 48.20 51.20
C LYS A 4 -48.07 47.28 51.04
N ILE A 5 -48.22 46.22 50.30
CA ILE A 5 -47.10 45.34 49.88
C ILE A 5 -46.52 45.94 48.63
N ASN A 6 -45.23 46.38 48.71
CA ASN A 6 -44.46 46.79 47.55
C ASN A 6 -43.86 45.57 46.91
N LEU A 7 -44.32 45.26 45.70
CA LEU A 7 -43.75 44.19 44.87
C LEU A 7 -42.58 44.74 44.03
N ASN A 8 -41.34 44.51 44.49
CA ASN A 8 -40.14 44.86 43.71
C ASN A 8 -40.02 43.91 42.53
N TYR A 9 -40.14 44.45 41.34
CA TYR A 9 -39.81 43.76 40.10
C TYR A 9 -38.31 43.58 39.97
N ILE A 10 -37.86 42.33 39.99
CA ILE A 10 -36.47 41.97 39.62
C ILE A 10 -36.47 41.75 38.11
N PRO A 11 -35.69 42.53 37.32
CA PRO A 11 -35.55 42.25 35.90
C PRO A 11 -34.71 40.96 35.71
N LEU A 12 -35.34 39.95 35.17
CA LEU A 12 -34.70 38.70 34.75
C LEU A 12 -33.84 38.99 33.51
N ALA A 13 -32.56 39.25 33.74
CA ALA A 13 -31.58 39.34 32.65
C ALA A 13 -31.39 37.93 32.08
N MET A 14 -32.09 37.62 31.02
CA MET A 14 -31.79 36.44 30.18
C MET A 14 -30.46 36.66 29.45
N ALA A 15 -29.36 36.17 30.03
CA ALA A 15 -28.10 36.03 29.35
C ALA A 15 -28.24 34.89 28.31
N ALA A 16 -28.45 35.26 27.05
CA ALA A 16 -28.39 34.33 25.93
C ALA A 16 -26.94 33.93 25.76
N ILE A 17 -26.56 32.74 26.27
CA ILE A 17 -25.26 32.11 25.98
C ILE A 17 -25.37 31.56 24.57
N PHE A 18 -24.91 32.33 23.58
CA PHE A 18 -24.64 31.83 22.24
C PHE A 18 -23.41 30.93 22.35
N ALA A 19 -23.59 29.61 22.48
CA ALA A 19 -22.55 28.64 22.30
C ALA A 19 -22.13 28.67 20.82
N LEU A 20 -21.02 29.32 20.51
CA LEU A 20 -20.35 29.21 19.22
C LEU A 20 -19.90 27.74 19.06
N LEU A 21 -20.72 26.92 18.43
CA LEU A 21 -20.28 25.63 17.91
C LEU A 21 -19.31 25.93 16.77
N ALA A 22 -18.02 26.02 17.08
CA ALA A 22 -16.97 26.04 16.09
C ALA A 22 -17.05 24.69 15.35
N PHE A 23 -17.62 24.68 14.16
CA PHE A 23 -17.52 23.55 13.24
C PHE A 23 -16.04 23.39 12.91
N ILE A 24 -15.39 22.39 13.52
CA ILE A 24 -14.04 21.97 13.14
C ILE A 24 -14.19 21.34 11.76
N VAL A 25 -14.03 22.13 10.71
CA VAL A 25 -13.93 21.62 9.35
C VAL A 25 -12.63 20.82 9.29
N PRO A 26 -12.68 19.51 9.02
CA PRO A 26 -11.46 18.73 8.87
C PRO A 26 -10.61 19.34 7.76
N PRO A 27 -9.28 19.35 7.89
CA PRO A 27 -8.41 19.85 6.85
C PRO A 27 -8.70 19.12 5.53
N PRO A 28 -8.63 19.82 4.39
CA PRO A 28 -8.86 19.19 3.10
C PRO A 28 -7.88 18.05 2.89
N ALA A 29 -8.38 16.95 2.34
CA ALA A 29 -7.57 15.79 2.03
C ALA A 29 -6.45 16.16 1.04
N ALA A 30 -5.20 15.91 1.41
CA ALA A 30 -4.05 16.16 0.55
C ALA A 30 -3.83 14.94 -0.36
N LYS A 31 -3.69 15.20 -1.66
CA LYS A 31 -3.39 14.17 -2.66
C LYS A 31 -1.89 14.16 -2.97
N PHE A 32 -1.32 12.98 -3.06
CA PHE A 32 0.08 12.74 -3.40
C PHE A 32 0.16 11.83 -4.61
N LYS A 33 1.03 12.17 -5.54
CA LYS A 33 1.34 11.32 -6.70
C LYS A 33 2.67 10.63 -6.47
N VAL A 34 2.73 9.34 -6.74
CA VAL A 34 3.96 8.56 -6.62
C VAL A 34 4.99 9.05 -7.62
N ASP A 35 6.19 9.32 -7.14
CA ASP A 35 7.37 9.54 -7.96
C ASP A 35 7.93 8.17 -8.35
N THR A 36 7.58 7.73 -9.54
CA THR A 36 7.95 6.40 -10.05
C THR A 36 9.45 6.25 -10.32
N LYS A 37 10.19 7.36 -10.46
CA LYS A 37 11.65 7.35 -10.64
C LYS A 37 12.40 7.27 -9.31
N ALA A 38 11.85 7.85 -8.26
CA ALA A 38 12.43 7.83 -6.92
C ALA A 38 11.97 6.63 -6.08
N SER A 39 10.92 5.93 -6.52
CA SER A 39 10.39 4.74 -5.86
C SER A 39 11.02 3.48 -6.43
N THR A 40 11.22 2.47 -5.57
CA THR A 40 11.74 1.16 -5.96
C THR A 40 10.90 0.05 -5.36
N LEU A 41 10.69 -1.01 -6.13
CA LEU A 41 10.09 -2.25 -5.66
C LEU A 41 10.96 -3.40 -6.19
N THR A 42 11.66 -4.07 -5.25
CA THR A 42 12.48 -5.24 -5.56
C THR A 42 11.81 -6.51 -5.06
N TRP A 43 12.14 -7.64 -5.64
CA TRP A 43 11.59 -8.93 -5.28
C TRP A 43 12.68 -9.98 -5.05
N VAL A 44 12.41 -10.93 -4.15
CA VAL A 44 13.21 -12.13 -3.91
C VAL A 44 12.29 -13.35 -3.92
N GLY A 45 12.57 -14.28 -4.82
CA GLY A 45 11.92 -15.59 -4.89
C GLY A 45 12.92 -16.69 -4.52
N LYS A 46 12.52 -17.61 -3.64
CA LYS A 46 13.38 -18.65 -3.10
C LYS A 46 12.96 -20.04 -3.58
N LYS A 47 13.94 -20.89 -3.76
CA LYS A 47 13.78 -22.34 -3.98
C LYS A 47 14.72 -23.11 -3.04
N ILE A 48 14.58 -24.43 -2.96
CA ILE A 48 15.43 -25.25 -2.07
C ILE A 48 16.93 -25.05 -2.35
N THR A 49 17.31 -24.89 -3.61
CA THR A 49 18.71 -24.82 -4.05
C THR A 49 19.26 -23.40 -4.20
N GLY A 50 18.51 -22.37 -3.83
CA GLY A 50 18.95 -20.98 -3.95
C GLY A 50 17.80 -20.00 -4.06
N GLN A 51 18.11 -18.80 -4.52
CA GLN A 51 17.13 -17.72 -4.70
C GLN A 51 17.45 -16.93 -5.96
N HIS A 52 16.46 -16.19 -6.42
CA HIS A 52 16.62 -15.18 -7.46
C HIS A 52 16.02 -13.86 -6.98
N ALA A 53 16.58 -12.77 -7.48
CA ALA A 53 16.16 -11.42 -7.14
C ALA A 53 16.05 -10.54 -8.38
N GLY A 54 15.24 -9.50 -8.26
CA GLY A 54 15.08 -8.54 -9.33
C GLY A 54 14.29 -7.32 -8.91
N ALA A 55 13.82 -6.59 -9.90
CA ALA A 55 12.98 -5.42 -9.68
C ALA A 55 11.76 -5.45 -10.59
N VAL A 56 10.70 -4.76 -10.11
CA VAL A 56 9.50 -4.52 -10.89
C VAL A 56 9.06 -3.07 -10.63
N PRO A 57 8.90 -2.24 -11.69
CA PRO A 57 8.60 -0.83 -11.48
C PRO A 57 7.15 -0.58 -11.11
N ILE A 58 6.95 0.39 -10.23
CA ILE A 58 5.64 1.00 -10.00
C ILE A 58 5.39 1.92 -11.19
N SER A 59 4.34 1.68 -11.97
CA SER A 59 4.01 2.47 -13.16
C SER A 59 3.20 3.72 -12.83
N THR A 60 2.35 3.66 -11.80
CA THR A 60 1.59 4.79 -11.28
C THR A 60 1.16 4.53 -9.85
N GLY A 61 0.81 5.60 -9.14
CA GLY A 61 0.22 5.49 -7.82
C GLY A 61 -0.23 6.84 -7.29
N GLU A 62 -1.29 6.79 -6.50
CA GLU A 62 -1.86 7.95 -5.81
C GLU A 62 -2.13 7.61 -4.36
N LEU A 63 -1.96 8.60 -3.49
CA LEU A 63 -2.19 8.52 -2.06
C LEU A 63 -3.04 9.69 -1.61
N VAL A 64 -3.88 9.45 -0.61
CA VAL A 64 -4.72 10.48 0.01
C VAL A 64 -4.46 10.50 1.52
N SER A 65 -4.15 11.68 2.04
CA SER A 65 -3.92 11.91 3.47
C SER A 65 -4.87 12.98 4.00
N ASP A 66 -5.29 12.86 5.26
CA ASP A 66 -6.05 13.90 5.96
C ASP A 66 -5.13 14.98 6.59
N GLY A 67 -3.86 15.04 6.17
CA GLY A 67 -2.84 15.93 6.72
C GLY A 67 -2.10 15.37 7.93
N LYS A 68 -2.59 14.26 8.51
CA LYS A 68 -1.94 13.54 9.63
C LYS A 68 -1.66 12.08 9.28
N LEU A 69 -2.63 11.41 8.69
CA LEU A 69 -2.57 10.00 8.39
C LEU A 69 -2.86 9.75 6.92
N LEU A 70 -2.17 8.77 6.36
CA LEU A 70 -2.52 8.18 5.08
C LEU A 70 -3.85 7.44 5.23
N LYS A 71 -4.82 7.71 4.34
CA LYS A 71 -6.17 7.14 4.37
C LYS A 71 -6.40 6.15 3.25
N GLU A 72 -5.99 6.53 2.05
CA GLU A 72 -6.24 5.78 0.84
C GLU A 72 -4.98 5.75 -0.03
N GLY A 73 -4.90 4.78 -0.88
CA GLY A 73 -3.85 4.69 -1.89
C GLY A 73 -4.13 3.59 -2.90
N SER A 74 -3.69 3.83 -4.11
CA SER A 74 -3.73 2.85 -5.18
C SER A 74 -2.44 2.88 -5.98
N PHE A 75 -1.99 1.71 -6.43
CA PHE A 75 -0.74 1.54 -7.15
C PHE A 75 -0.94 0.57 -8.30
N GLU A 76 -0.27 0.83 -9.41
CA GLU A 76 -0.09 -0.12 -10.50
C GLU A 76 1.39 -0.48 -10.64
N ILE A 77 1.65 -1.75 -10.79
CA ILE A 77 2.98 -2.35 -10.96
C ILE A 77 3.05 -2.94 -12.36
N ASP A 78 4.06 -2.55 -13.15
CA ASP A 78 4.23 -3.02 -14.52
C ASP A 78 4.99 -4.35 -14.55
N LEU A 79 4.27 -5.46 -14.70
CA LEU A 79 4.85 -6.80 -14.78
C LEU A 79 5.60 -7.06 -16.09
N ASN A 80 5.33 -6.30 -17.16
CA ASN A 80 6.09 -6.40 -18.40
C ASN A 80 7.51 -5.86 -18.26
N ALA A 81 7.72 -4.93 -17.34
CA ALA A 81 9.04 -4.36 -17.06
C ALA A 81 9.77 -5.08 -15.90
N LEU A 82 9.28 -6.26 -15.47
CA LEU A 82 9.98 -7.11 -14.51
C LEU A 82 11.35 -7.51 -15.00
N THR A 83 12.35 -7.40 -14.12
CA THR A 83 13.75 -7.74 -14.38
C THR A 83 14.29 -8.75 -13.38
N VAL A 84 15.35 -9.46 -13.75
CA VAL A 84 16.19 -10.31 -12.90
C VAL A 84 17.55 -9.64 -12.80
N THR A 85 18.10 -9.50 -11.59
CA THR A 85 19.33 -8.70 -11.35
C THR A 85 20.49 -9.52 -10.82
N ASP A 86 20.25 -10.77 -10.43
CA ASP A 86 21.26 -11.66 -9.81
C ASP A 86 21.87 -12.68 -10.78
N ILE A 87 21.44 -12.71 -12.05
CA ILE A 87 21.98 -13.58 -13.08
C ILE A 87 22.78 -12.73 -14.09
N ALA A 88 24.09 -12.90 -14.10
CA ALA A 88 24.98 -12.18 -15.00
C ALA A 88 24.96 -12.72 -16.43
N ASP A 89 24.76 -14.04 -16.61
CA ASP A 89 24.64 -14.66 -17.93
C ASP A 89 23.35 -14.19 -18.62
N LYS A 90 23.50 -13.62 -19.82
CA LYS A 90 22.37 -13.00 -20.55
C LYS A 90 21.30 -14.00 -20.96
N ASP A 91 21.69 -15.20 -21.38
CA ASP A 91 20.75 -16.22 -21.83
C ASP A 91 19.99 -16.82 -20.65
N GLY A 92 20.69 -17.09 -19.54
CA GLY A 92 20.08 -17.53 -18.29
C GLY A 92 19.10 -16.49 -17.72
N ASN A 93 19.52 -15.22 -17.74
CA ASN A 93 18.68 -14.11 -17.32
C ASN A 93 17.40 -14.04 -18.17
N ALA A 94 17.54 -14.03 -19.50
CA ALA A 94 16.41 -13.96 -20.43
C ALA A 94 15.46 -15.16 -20.28
N LYS A 95 15.98 -16.38 -20.03
CA LYS A 95 15.18 -17.57 -19.75
C LYS A 95 14.34 -17.41 -18.50
N LEU A 96 14.94 -16.92 -17.40
CA LEU A 96 14.18 -16.72 -16.15
C LEU A 96 13.14 -15.60 -16.30
N VAL A 97 13.49 -14.48 -16.91
CA VAL A 97 12.56 -13.38 -17.19
C VAL A 97 11.38 -13.88 -18.03
N GLY A 98 11.68 -14.64 -19.12
CA GLY A 98 10.65 -15.24 -19.98
C GLY A 98 9.72 -16.19 -19.21
N HIS A 99 10.27 -17.01 -18.33
CA HIS A 99 9.48 -17.94 -17.51
C HIS A 99 8.60 -17.20 -16.49
N LEU A 100 9.14 -16.18 -15.80
CA LEU A 100 8.35 -15.37 -14.88
C LEU A 100 7.19 -14.63 -15.59
N LYS A 101 7.38 -14.26 -16.87
CA LYS A 101 6.32 -13.61 -17.66
C LYS A 101 5.32 -14.58 -18.27
N SER A 102 5.64 -15.87 -18.36
CA SER A 102 4.77 -16.92 -18.93
C SER A 102 3.50 -17.18 -18.09
N ASP A 103 2.58 -17.96 -18.66
CA ASP A 103 1.34 -18.38 -17.98
C ASP A 103 1.60 -19.25 -16.73
N ASP A 104 2.77 -19.91 -16.63
CA ASP A 104 3.19 -20.66 -15.43
C ASP A 104 3.37 -19.75 -14.20
N PHE A 105 3.70 -18.47 -14.42
CA PHE A 105 3.87 -17.47 -13.36
C PHE A 105 2.88 -16.32 -13.51
N PHE A 106 3.33 -15.16 -13.97
CA PHE A 106 2.51 -13.95 -13.94
C PHE A 106 1.58 -13.80 -15.14
N GLY A 107 1.83 -14.51 -16.25
CA GLY A 107 1.00 -14.46 -17.46
C GLY A 107 0.89 -13.05 -18.03
N THR A 108 2.02 -12.34 -18.15
CA THR A 108 2.02 -10.88 -18.38
C THR A 108 1.39 -10.47 -19.71
N THR A 109 1.27 -11.36 -20.69
CA THR A 109 0.55 -11.11 -21.93
C THR A 109 -0.95 -10.83 -21.68
N LYS A 110 -1.55 -11.55 -20.71
CA LYS A 110 -2.96 -11.40 -20.34
C LYS A 110 -3.13 -10.44 -19.16
N PHE A 111 -2.15 -10.42 -18.27
CA PHE A 111 -2.18 -9.67 -17.01
C PHE A 111 -0.92 -8.79 -16.90
N PRO A 112 -0.82 -7.72 -17.70
CA PRO A 112 0.41 -6.91 -17.78
C PRO A 112 0.70 -6.13 -16.50
N LYS A 113 -0.27 -6.02 -15.60
CA LYS A 113 -0.17 -5.24 -14.37
C LYS A 113 -0.61 -6.04 -13.15
N ALA A 114 0.03 -5.76 -12.02
CA ALA A 114 -0.51 -6.02 -10.70
C ALA A 114 -1.00 -4.71 -10.09
N THR A 115 -1.97 -4.77 -9.17
CA THR A 115 -2.51 -3.58 -8.51
C THR A 115 -2.59 -3.79 -7.01
N PHE A 116 -2.36 -2.74 -6.25
CA PHE A 116 -2.59 -2.73 -4.81
C PHE A 116 -3.45 -1.53 -4.42
N VAL A 117 -4.53 -1.78 -3.69
CA VAL A 117 -5.44 -0.74 -3.19
C VAL A 117 -5.49 -0.82 -1.67
N ILE A 118 -5.10 0.26 -1.01
CA ILE A 118 -5.12 0.37 0.46
C ILE A 118 -6.57 0.34 0.95
N SER A 119 -6.86 -0.53 1.92
CA SER A 119 -8.14 -0.60 2.62
C SER A 119 -8.08 0.10 3.97
N SER A 120 -6.94 0.02 4.66
CA SER A 120 -6.72 0.72 5.94
C SER A 120 -5.23 0.91 6.24
N VAL A 121 -4.93 1.96 7.01
CA VAL A 121 -3.60 2.24 7.56
C VAL A 121 -3.78 2.50 9.05
N THR A 122 -3.27 1.60 9.87
CA THR A 122 -3.42 1.64 11.33
C THR A 122 -2.10 2.05 11.98
N PRO A 123 -2.04 3.18 12.69
CA PRO A 123 -0.83 3.59 13.39
C PRO A 123 -0.47 2.62 14.51
N LYS A 124 0.82 2.41 14.73
CA LYS A 124 1.39 1.61 15.82
C LYS A 124 2.17 2.53 16.78
N SER A 125 3.42 2.80 16.49
CA SER A 125 4.31 3.59 17.32
C SER A 125 5.21 4.44 16.41
N GLY A 126 5.35 5.72 16.74
CA GLY A 126 6.15 6.64 15.93
C GLY A 126 5.67 6.70 14.47
N ASN A 127 6.54 6.31 13.55
CA ASN A 127 6.25 6.27 12.12
C ASN A 127 5.87 4.86 11.62
N ASP A 128 5.65 3.90 12.51
CA ASP A 128 5.31 2.54 12.15
C ASP A 128 3.80 2.36 12.07
N TYR A 129 3.38 1.67 11.03
CA TYR A 129 1.97 1.42 10.70
C TYR A 129 1.78 -0.04 10.28
N THR A 130 0.55 -0.51 10.42
CA THR A 130 0.05 -1.68 9.71
C THR A 130 -0.75 -1.20 8.52
N VAL A 131 -0.35 -1.61 7.33
CA VAL A 131 -1.06 -1.35 6.07
C VAL A 131 -1.80 -2.60 5.66
N LYS A 132 -3.09 -2.47 5.38
CA LYS A 132 -3.96 -3.53 4.87
C LYS A 132 -4.54 -3.10 3.55
N GLY A 133 -4.62 -4.02 2.58
CA GLY A 133 -5.15 -3.68 1.27
C GLY A 133 -5.40 -4.90 0.39
N LYS A 134 -5.95 -4.64 -0.78
CA LYS A 134 -6.28 -5.62 -1.79
C LYS A 134 -5.18 -5.65 -2.85
N LEU A 135 -4.47 -6.77 -2.92
CA LEU A 135 -3.48 -7.04 -3.97
C LEU A 135 -4.14 -7.89 -5.06
N THR A 136 -3.99 -7.45 -6.30
CA THR A 136 -4.45 -8.20 -7.48
C THR A 136 -3.24 -8.59 -8.32
N ILE A 137 -3.06 -9.89 -8.54
CA ILE A 137 -2.03 -10.47 -9.42
C ILE A 137 -2.74 -11.51 -10.29
N LYS A 138 -2.41 -11.59 -11.57
CA LYS A 138 -2.96 -12.60 -12.52
C LYS A 138 -4.49 -12.66 -12.47
N GLY A 139 -5.16 -11.51 -12.32
CA GLY A 139 -6.62 -11.40 -12.23
C GLY A 139 -7.25 -11.92 -10.94
N LYS A 140 -6.45 -12.36 -9.95
CA LYS A 140 -6.92 -12.79 -8.63
C LYS A 140 -6.65 -11.71 -7.60
N THR A 141 -7.66 -11.38 -6.79
CA THR A 141 -7.56 -10.37 -5.74
C THR A 141 -7.61 -11.02 -4.37
N ASN A 142 -6.61 -10.74 -3.55
CA ASN A 142 -6.55 -11.19 -2.16
C ASN A 142 -6.20 -10.03 -1.25
N GLU A 143 -6.66 -10.11 -0.02
CA GLU A 143 -6.28 -9.16 1.02
C GLU A 143 -4.91 -9.53 1.58
N ILE A 144 -4.04 -8.53 1.73
CA ILE A 144 -2.75 -8.67 2.40
C ILE A 144 -2.61 -7.59 3.47
N GLU A 145 -1.80 -7.90 4.48
CA GLU A 145 -1.46 -6.99 5.57
C GLU A 145 0.05 -7.06 5.82
N PHE A 146 0.68 -5.91 6.03
CA PHE A 146 2.12 -5.83 6.28
C PHE A 146 2.49 -4.60 7.10
N PRO A 147 3.62 -4.65 7.85
CA PRO A 147 4.17 -3.51 8.53
C PRO A 147 4.83 -2.55 7.53
N ALA A 148 4.70 -1.26 7.78
CA ALA A 148 5.36 -0.21 7.00
C ALA A 148 5.80 0.94 7.91
N THR A 149 6.94 1.56 7.59
CA THR A 149 7.34 2.83 8.18
C THR A 149 6.95 3.92 7.20
N ILE A 150 6.12 4.88 7.63
CA ILE A 150 5.59 5.97 6.80
C ILE A 150 6.00 7.30 7.44
N VAL A 151 6.72 8.12 6.68
CA VAL A 151 7.07 9.48 7.06
C VAL A 151 6.32 10.45 6.17
N HIS A 152 5.56 11.32 6.79
CA HIS A 152 4.72 12.29 6.12
C HIS A 152 5.14 13.69 6.52
N ASP A 153 5.55 14.51 5.56
CA ASP A 153 5.68 15.95 5.71
C ASP A 153 4.67 16.68 4.80
N ALA A 154 4.62 18.01 4.89
CA ALA A 154 3.60 18.79 4.20
C ALA A 154 3.56 18.60 2.68
N LYS A 155 4.68 18.23 2.04
CA LYS A 155 4.80 18.15 0.57
C LYS A 155 5.23 16.78 0.06
N LYS A 156 5.65 15.91 0.95
CA LYS A 156 6.27 14.63 0.58
C LYS A 156 5.82 13.53 1.54
N LEU A 157 5.52 12.37 0.99
CA LEU A 157 5.28 11.14 1.72
C LEU A 157 6.33 10.11 1.28
N THR A 158 6.97 9.47 2.26
CA THR A 158 7.86 8.34 1.98
C THR A 158 7.39 7.14 2.78
N ALA A 159 7.49 5.96 2.21
CA ALA A 159 7.19 4.72 2.90
C ALA A 159 8.21 3.64 2.57
N THR A 160 8.51 2.80 3.55
CA THR A 160 9.32 1.58 3.37
C THR A 160 8.55 0.41 3.95
N ALA A 161 8.62 -0.75 3.28
CA ALA A 161 7.99 -1.96 3.76
C ALA A 161 8.71 -3.20 3.22
N LYS A 162 8.74 -4.27 4.03
CA LYS A 162 9.02 -5.64 3.58
C LYS A 162 7.72 -6.41 3.57
N ILE A 163 7.35 -6.93 2.42
CA ILE A 163 6.05 -7.54 2.18
C ILE A 163 6.27 -8.99 1.77
N VAL A 164 5.63 -9.91 2.45
CA VAL A 164 5.63 -11.34 2.09
C VAL A 164 4.33 -11.67 1.39
N VAL A 165 4.42 -12.28 0.23
CA VAL A 165 3.27 -12.61 -0.60
C VAL A 165 3.27 -14.10 -0.92
N ASP A 166 2.18 -14.78 -0.59
CA ASP A 166 1.93 -16.16 -1.01
C ASP A 166 1.38 -16.17 -2.44
N ARG A 167 2.22 -16.62 -3.39
CA ARG A 167 1.88 -16.65 -4.82
C ARG A 167 0.76 -17.63 -5.17
N THR A 168 0.55 -18.63 -4.34
CA THR A 168 -0.48 -19.67 -4.58
C THR A 168 -1.90 -19.11 -4.49
N LYS A 169 -2.10 -18.06 -3.68
CA LYS A 169 -3.37 -17.32 -3.60
C LYS A 169 -3.74 -16.59 -4.89
N PHE A 170 -2.76 -16.42 -5.79
CA PHE A 170 -2.94 -15.77 -7.10
C PHE A 170 -2.87 -16.77 -8.27
N ASP A 171 -3.07 -18.06 -7.98
CA ASP A 171 -3.04 -19.14 -8.97
C ASP A 171 -1.69 -19.27 -9.72
N ILE A 172 -0.58 -18.95 -9.02
CA ILE A 172 0.79 -19.19 -9.48
C ILE A 172 1.28 -20.48 -8.79
N ARG A 173 1.13 -21.61 -9.47
CA ARG A 173 1.31 -22.94 -8.87
C ARG A 173 2.64 -23.60 -9.22
N TYR A 174 3.33 -23.16 -10.27
CA TYR A 174 4.52 -23.82 -10.79
C TYR A 174 5.55 -24.09 -9.69
N GLY A 175 5.99 -25.35 -9.58
CA GLY A 175 6.98 -25.79 -8.61
C GLY A 175 6.55 -25.70 -7.14
N SER A 176 5.27 -25.51 -6.84
CA SER A 176 4.75 -25.40 -5.47
C SER A 176 4.48 -26.77 -4.86
N LYS A 177 5.03 -27.03 -3.66
CA LYS A 177 4.75 -28.23 -2.87
C LYS A 177 3.28 -28.30 -2.39
N SER A 178 2.58 -27.18 -2.38
CA SER A 178 1.15 -27.16 -2.03
C SER A 178 0.25 -27.76 -3.11
N PHE A 179 0.79 -27.93 -4.34
CA PHE A 179 0.03 -28.46 -5.48
C PHE A 179 0.66 -29.71 -6.12
N PHE A 180 1.96 -29.93 -5.93
CA PHE A 180 2.68 -31.02 -6.61
C PHE A 180 3.56 -31.77 -5.62
N ASP A 181 3.48 -33.08 -5.65
CA ASP A 181 4.34 -34.00 -4.91
C ASP A 181 5.65 -34.26 -5.66
N ASN A 182 6.64 -34.80 -4.95
CA ASN A 182 7.90 -35.31 -5.50
C ASN A 182 8.74 -34.30 -6.28
N LEU A 183 8.63 -33.01 -5.97
CA LEU A 183 9.41 -31.95 -6.63
C LEU A 183 10.90 -32.00 -6.29
N GLY A 184 11.29 -32.57 -5.16
CA GLY A 184 12.67 -32.59 -4.69
C GLY A 184 13.29 -31.17 -4.67
N ASP A 185 14.47 -31.05 -5.25
CA ASP A 185 15.22 -29.78 -5.34
C ASP A 185 14.62 -28.76 -6.33
N LYS A 186 13.62 -29.17 -7.13
CA LYS A 186 12.90 -28.29 -8.06
C LYS A 186 11.81 -27.47 -7.37
N ALA A 187 11.53 -27.74 -6.08
CA ALA A 187 10.50 -27.02 -5.36
C ALA A 187 10.87 -25.54 -5.15
N ILE A 188 9.89 -24.69 -5.43
CA ILE A 188 9.94 -23.25 -5.25
C ILE A 188 9.03 -22.90 -4.06
N TYR A 189 9.52 -22.10 -3.13
CA TYR A 189 8.69 -21.66 -2.00
C TYR A 189 7.47 -20.90 -2.49
N ASP A 190 6.38 -21.05 -1.76
CA ASP A 190 5.12 -20.41 -2.10
C ASP A 190 5.14 -18.90 -1.80
N GLU A 191 5.96 -18.51 -0.85
CA GLU A 191 6.16 -17.10 -0.51
C GLU A 191 7.30 -16.48 -1.30
N PHE A 192 7.09 -15.23 -1.72
CA PHE A 192 8.14 -14.34 -2.19
C PHE A 192 8.12 -13.03 -1.40
N GLU A 193 9.27 -12.39 -1.33
CA GLU A 193 9.45 -11.15 -0.58
C GLU A 193 9.52 -9.97 -1.54
N LEU A 194 8.90 -8.86 -1.13
CA LEU A 194 9.03 -7.56 -1.79
C LEU A 194 9.66 -6.57 -0.82
N ASP A 195 10.61 -5.78 -1.28
CA ASP A 195 11.16 -4.63 -0.56
C ASP A 195 10.74 -3.35 -1.29
N LEU A 196 9.91 -2.56 -0.59
CA LEU A 196 9.33 -1.33 -1.10
C LEU A 196 10.05 -0.12 -0.52
N LYS A 197 10.46 0.79 -1.39
CA LYS A 197 10.80 2.16 -1.05
C LYS A 197 9.96 3.10 -1.91
N LEU A 198 9.01 3.78 -1.29
CA LEU A 198 8.04 4.65 -1.95
C LEU A 198 8.34 6.11 -1.66
N VAL A 199 8.23 6.92 -2.68
CA VAL A 199 8.27 8.38 -2.60
C VAL A 199 7.05 8.93 -3.33
N ALA A 200 6.30 9.82 -2.69
CA ALA A 200 5.17 10.50 -3.30
C ALA A 200 5.21 12.00 -2.97
N ASN A 201 4.90 12.83 -3.95
CA ASN A 201 4.92 14.28 -3.84
C ASN A 201 3.48 14.82 -3.85
N GLN A 202 3.22 15.82 -3.00
CA GLN A 202 1.92 16.46 -2.95
C GLN A 202 1.57 17.09 -4.29
N GLN A 203 0.36 16.84 -4.75
CA GLN A 203 -0.19 17.54 -5.92
C GLN A 203 -0.60 18.94 -5.50
N SER A 204 -0.12 19.95 -6.23
CA SER A 204 -0.63 21.31 -6.06
C SER A 204 -2.12 21.31 -6.40
N GLY A 205 -2.96 21.75 -5.47
CA GLY A 205 -4.37 21.99 -5.76
C GLY A 205 -4.49 23.03 -6.89
N ILE A 206 -5.30 22.71 -7.88
CA ILE A 206 -5.72 23.68 -8.91
C ILE A 206 -6.76 24.60 -8.27
#